data_c85250923962feb99b3ed753e54b785c
#
_entry.id   c85250923962feb99b3ed753e54b785c
#
_cell.length_a   1.000
_cell.length_b   1.000
_cell.length_c   1.000
_cell.angle_alpha   90.00
_cell.angle_beta   90.00
_cell.angle_gamma   90.00
#
_symmetry.space_group_name_H-M   'P 1'
#
loop_
_entity.id
_entity.type
_entity.pdbx_description
1 polymer ?
#
loop_
_entity_poly.entity_id
_entity_poly.type
_entity_poly.pdbx_seq_one_letter_code
_entity_poly.pdbx_strand_id
1 'polypeptide(L)'
;MKAFIICDIENATSINAANRCMDSLHNSDVDIKYIQQTSPETLKEDRKEFDSIKWNYPLNDFEKVDESGMTLRGYRAQSLKKVFACTISHARLWLQSVEMQEEIMILEHDAIFIRKFKPFSWEGGVCGLNDPRGATHSAQLFHKSVSKKNGVQDAPWVKEELAMPQGLAGNSAYIIKPAFAKKLLQKLRLFQLRIYQTSQEQLFQ
;
A
#
# COMPACT_ATOMS: atom_id res chain seq x y z
N MET A 1 8.18 -18.33 1.49
CA MET A 1 7.62 -17.01 1.04
C MET A 1 8.72 -15.98 1.09
N LYS A 2 8.82 -15.09 0.10
CA LYS A 2 9.75 -13.94 0.14
C LYS A 2 9.08 -12.73 0.80
N ALA A 3 9.82 -12.03 1.64
CA ALA A 3 9.41 -10.77 2.26
C ALA A 3 10.41 -9.66 1.97
N PHE A 4 9.91 -8.47 1.73
CA PHE A 4 10.71 -7.29 1.45
C PHE A 4 10.37 -6.19 2.45
N ILE A 5 11.39 -5.73 3.18
CA ILE A 5 11.25 -4.61 4.12
C ILE A 5 11.73 -3.34 3.43
N ILE A 6 10.81 -2.42 3.20
CA ILE A 6 11.10 -1.09 2.64
C ILE A 6 11.73 -0.25 3.75
N CYS A 7 12.98 0.16 3.59
CA CYS A 7 13.69 0.99 4.57
C CYS A 7 14.70 1.92 3.88
N ASP A 8 15.12 2.94 4.58
CA ASP A 8 16.27 3.75 4.19
C ASP A 8 17.53 3.11 4.78
N ILE A 9 18.29 2.40 3.96
CA ILE A 9 19.48 1.65 4.41
C ILE A 9 20.63 2.56 4.84
N GLU A 10 20.60 3.84 4.46
CA GLU A 10 21.62 4.84 4.87
C GLU A 10 21.21 5.56 6.16
N ASN A 11 19.97 5.43 6.61
CA ASN A 11 19.46 6.06 7.81
C ASN A 11 19.44 5.07 8.99
N ALA A 12 20.28 5.35 10.01
CA ALA A 12 20.40 4.47 11.18
C ALA A 12 19.08 4.23 11.92
N THR A 13 18.19 5.21 11.97
CA THR A 13 16.88 5.06 12.62
C THR A 13 15.98 4.10 11.82
N SER A 14 15.99 4.23 10.48
CA SER A 14 15.22 3.39 9.59
C SER A 14 15.73 1.93 9.61
N ILE A 15 17.06 1.74 9.53
CA ILE A 15 17.62 0.40 9.55
C ILE A 15 17.44 -0.29 10.91
N ASN A 16 17.52 0.44 12.03
CA ASN A 16 17.22 -0.10 13.35
C ASN A 16 15.75 -0.52 13.48
N ALA A 17 14.83 0.23 12.87
CA ALA A 17 13.42 -0.16 12.82
C ALA A 17 13.23 -1.41 11.96
N ALA A 18 13.87 -1.47 10.78
CA ALA A 18 13.83 -2.63 9.89
C ALA A 18 14.41 -3.89 10.55
N ASN A 19 15.48 -3.76 11.34
CA ASN A 19 16.02 -4.87 12.13
C ASN A 19 14.99 -5.39 13.14
N ARG A 20 14.29 -4.50 13.85
CA ARG A 20 13.21 -4.93 14.77
C ARG A 20 12.05 -5.60 14.02
N CYS A 21 11.71 -5.11 12.83
CA CYS A 21 10.71 -5.76 11.97
C CYS A 21 11.16 -7.18 11.61
N MET A 22 12.41 -7.34 11.15
CA MET A 22 13.00 -8.64 10.81
C MET A 22 13.05 -9.57 12.03
N ASP A 23 13.49 -9.09 13.17
CA ASP A 23 13.58 -9.86 14.40
C ASP A 23 12.19 -10.33 14.86
N SER A 24 11.15 -9.52 14.65
CA SER A 24 9.77 -9.90 14.98
C SER A 24 9.23 -11.05 14.11
N LEU A 25 9.79 -11.26 12.91
CA LEU A 25 9.51 -12.40 12.04
C LEU A 25 10.35 -13.63 12.37
N HIS A 26 11.20 -13.55 13.40
CA HIS A 26 12.15 -14.59 13.77
C HIS A 26 11.49 -15.97 13.90
N ASN A 27 12.17 -17.02 13.41
CA ASN A 27 11.65 -18.39 13.30
C ASN A 27 10.44 -18.58 12.36
N SER A 28 10.25 -17.71 11.38
CA SER A 28 9.32 -17.97 10.27
C SER A 28 10.08 -18.51 9.06
N ASP A 29 9.42 -19.34 8.24
CA ASP A 29 9.95 -19.81 6.95
C ASP A 29 9.82 -18.74 5.86
N VAL A 30 10.32 -17.54 6.16
CA VAL A 30 10.25 -16.37 5.29
C VAL A 30 11.66 -15.92 4.93
N ASP A 31 11.94 -15.84 3.63
CA ASP A 31 13.18 -15.26 3.09
C ASP A 31 13.04 -13.73 3.06
N ILE A 32 13.76 -13.02 3.94
CA ILE A 32 13.59 -11.59 4.18
C ILE A 32 14.74 -10.82 3.54
N LYS A 33 14.39 -9.74 2.81
CA LYS A 33 15.36 -8.82 2.21
C LYS A 33 14.99 -7.37 2.50
N TYR A 34 16.02 -6.54 2.74
CA TYR A 34 15.86 -5.09 2.77
C TYR A 34 15.82 -4.54 1.35
N ILE A 35 14.95 -3.57 1.14
CA ILE A 35 14.86 -2.82 -0.12
C ILE A 35 14.99 -1.34 0.20
N GLN A 36 15.95 -0.68 -0.48
CA GLN A 36 16.10 0.76 -0.37
C GLN A 36 14.79 1.45 -0.78
N GLN A 37 14.23 2.24 0.12
CA GLN A 37 13.07 3.06 -0.18
C GLN A 37 13.38 4.09 -1.25
N THR A 38 12.39 4.46 -2.04
CA THR A 38 12.44 5.70 -2.82
C THR A 38 12.31 6.87 -1.87
N SER A 39 13.21 7.83 -1.96
CA SER A 39 13.18 9.09 -1.22
C SER A 39 12.72 10.25 -2.11
N PRO A 40 12.39 11.44 -1.55
CA PRO A 40 12.15 12.62 -2.36
C PRO A 40 13.32 13.00 -3.27
N GLU A 41 14.54 12.66 -2.88
CA GLU A 41 15.80 12.93 -3.59
C GLU A 41 15.98 11.95 -4.75
N THR A 42 15.75 10.65 -4.52
CA THR A 42 15.87 9.59 -5.55
C THR A 42 14.64 9.45 -6.43
N LEU A 43 13.53 10.10 -6.06
CA LEU A 43 12.24 9.96 -6.73
C LEU A 43 12.30 10.11 -8.25
N LYS A 44 13.11 11.04 -8.75
CA LYS A 44 13.25 11.28 -10.20
C LYS A 44 13.84 10.09 -10.93
N GLU A 45 14.81 9.41 -10.32
CA GLU A 45 15.47 8.23 -10.89
C GLU A 45 14.58 6.98 -10.75
N ASP A 46 14.11 6.75 -9.53
CA ASP A 46 13.33 5.56 -9.18
C ASP A 46 11.97 5.48 -9.92
N ARG A 47 11.42 6.65 -10.31
CA ARG A 47 10.18 6.70 -11.06
C ARG A 47 10.33 6.51 -12.56
N LYS A 48 11.55 6.40 -13.13
CA LYS A 48 11.74 6.26 -14.59
C LYS A 48 10.92 5.11 -15.18
N GLU A 49 10.83 3.99 -14.46
CA GLU A 49 9.99 2.86 -14.86
C GLU A 49 8.48 3.18 -14.78
N PHE A 50 8.13 4.29 -14.13
CA PHE A 50 6.79 4.75 -13.83
C PHE A 50 6.57 6.19 -14.33
N ASP A 51 7.30 6.63 -15.38
CA ASP A 51 7.29 8.01 -15.89
C ASP A 51 5.90 8.52 -16.24
N SER A 52 5.02 7.59 -16.56
CA SER A 52 3.63 7.90 -16.80
C SER A 52 2.83 8.14 -15.51
N ILE A 53 3.33 7.84 -14.30
CA ILE A 53 2.58 8.03 -13.05
C ILE A 53 2.61 9.50 -12.61
N LYS A 54 1.45 10.13 -12.64
CA LYS A 54 1.22 11.47 -12.06
C LYS A 54 0.40 11.33 -10.79
N TRP A 55 0.69 12.15 -9.80
CA TRP A 55 -0.13 12.20 -8.59
C TRP A 55 -1.48 12.87 -8.92
N ASN A 56 -2.54 12.10 -8.84
CA ASN A 56 -3.90 12.55 -9.16
C ASN A 56 -4.87 12.38 -7.99
N TYR A 57 -4.37 11.97 -6.83
CA TYR A 57 -5.19 11.88 -5.65
C TYR A 57 -5.56 13.31 -5.22
N PRO A 58 -6.82 13.56 -4.83
CA PRO A 58 -7.25 14.90 -4.44
C PRO A 58 -6.40 15.41 -3.26
N LEU A 59 -6.10 16.70 -3.31
CA LEU A 59 -5.30 17.41 -2.33
C LEU A 59 -6.17 18.37 -1.53
N ASN A 60 -5.74 18.64 -0.30
CA ASN A 60 -6.40 19.57 0.62
C ASN A 60 -7.85 19.13 0.96
N ASP A 61 -8.78 20.06 0.96
CA ASP A 61 -10.17 19.83 1.38
C ASP A 61 -11.07 19.33 0.24
N PHE A 62 -10.49 18.90 -0.87
CA PHE A 62 -11.24 18.35 -1.99
C PHE A 62 -11.79 16.95 -1.64
N GLU A 63 -13.06 16.73 -1.94
CA GLU A 63 -13.74 15.45 -1.78
C GLU A 63 -14.34 15.03 -3.13
N LYS A 64 -14.11 13.79 -3.54
CA LYS A 64 -14.64 13.22 -4.78
C LYS A 64 -15.16 11.81 -4.52
N VAL A 65 -16.34 11.51 -5.02
CA VAL A 65 -16.84 10.12 -5.07
C VAL A 65 -16.36 9.49 -6.36
N ASP A 66 -15.70 8.33 -6.27
CA ASP A 66 -15.26 7.57 -7.43
C ASP A 66 -16.38 6.68 -8.02
N GLU A 67 -16.08 5.98 -9.10
CA GLU A 67 -17.03 5.11 -9.81
C GLU A 67 -17.50 3.91 -8.95
N SER A 68 -16.76 3.55 -7.90
CA SER A 68 -17.13 2.49 -6.94
C SER A 68 -18.04 2.99 -5.83
N GLY A 69 -18.33 4.29 -5.77
CA GLY A 69 -19.05 4.94 -4.69
C GLY A 69 -18.17 5.26 -3.48
N MET A 70 -16.85 5.10 -3.58
CA MET A 70 -15.92 5.43 -2.51
C MET A 70 -15.64 6.93 -2.50
N THR A 71 -15.76 7.53 -1.31
CA THR A 71 -15.40 8.94 -1.13
C THR A 71 -13.90 9.08 -0.96
N LEU A 72 -13.26 9.71 -1.94
CA LEU A 72 -11.85 10.09 -1.90
C LEU A 72 -11.75 11.46 -1.25
N ARG A 73 -11.09 11.54 -0.11
CA ARG A 73 -10.82 12.80 0.59
C ARG A 73 -9.40 13.26 0.32
N GLY A 74 -9.22 14.57 0.24
CA GLY A 74 -7.91 15.16 0.02
C GLY A 74 -6.87 14.68 1.04
N TYR A 75 -5.70 14.31 0.56
CA TYR A 75 -4.62 13.85 1.41
C TYR A 75 -3.91 15.04 2.06
N ARG A 76 -3.99 15.14 3.39
CA ARG A 76 -3.33 16.20 4.18
C ARG A 76 -1.90 15.76 4.52
N ALA A 77 -0.99 15.83 3.56
CA ALA A 77 0.42 15.54 3.79
C ALA A 77 1.25 16.82 3.86
N GLN A 78 2.21 16.84 4.78
CA GLN A 78 3.20 17.92 4.84
C GLN A 78 4.11 17.94 3.59
N SER A 79 4.30 16.80 2.95
CA SER A 79 5.12 16.66 1.74
C SER A 79 4.53 15.64 0.78
N LEU A 80 4.01 16.12 -0.34
CA LEU A 80 3.53 15.27 -1.44
C LEU A 80 4.65 14.42 -2.05
N LYS A 81 5.87 14.96 -2.12
CA LYS A 81 7.03 14.21 -2.62
C LYS A 81 7.27 12.95 -1.78
N LYS A 82 7.14 13.03 -0.45
CA LYS A 82 7.27 11.86 0.44
C LYS A 82 6.18 10.83 0.18
N VAL A 83 4.93 11.27 0.04
CA VAL A 83 3.81 10.36 -0.26
C VAL A 83 4.01 9.67 -1.60
N PHE A 84 4.44 10.41 -2.61
CA PHE A 84 4.71 9.85 -3.92
C PHE A 84 5.91 8.88 -3.90
N ALA A 85 6.98 9.23 -3.20
CA ALA A 85 8.14 8.36 -3.00
C ALA A 85 7.74 7.03 -2.32
N CYS A 86 6.92 7.08 -1.27
CA CYS A 86 6.35 5.89 -0.65
C CYS A 86 5.57 5.04 -1.66
N THR A 87 4.70 5.65 -2.45
CA THR A 87 3.93 4.95 -3.50
C THR A 87 4.85 4.27 -4.52
N ILE A 88 5.93 4.92 -4.96
CA ILE A 88 6.91 4.33 -5.88
C ILE A 88 7.64 3.16 -5.23
N SER A 89 8.03 3.26 -3.95
CA SER A 89 8.65 2.14 -3.22
C SER A 89 7.78 0.89 -3.27
N HIS A 90 6.48 1.02 -3.02
CA HIS A 90 5.53 -0.09 -3.12
C HIS A 90 5.34 -0.57 -4.56
N ALA A 91 5.22 0.34 -5.53
CA ALA A 91 5.03 0.01 -6.95
C ALA A 91 6.21 -0.79 -7.52
N ARG A 92 7.44 -0.50 -7.12
CA ARG A 92 8.63 -1.28 -7.48
C ARG A 92 8.52 -2.74 -7.01
N LEU A 93 8.03 -2.95 -5.79
CA LEU A 93 7.80 -4.30 -5.28
C LEU A 93 6.61 -5.00 -5.96
N TRP A 94 5.56 -4.27 -6.35
CA TRP A 94 4.51 -4.85 -7.18
C TRP A 94 5.04 -5.31 -8.54
N LEU A 95 5.90 -4.51 -9.17
CA LEU A 95 6.56 -4.90 -10.42
C LEU A 95 7.42 -6.14 -10.20
N GLN A 96 8.22 -6.18 -9.13
CA GLN A 96 9.04 -7.34 -8.78
C GLN A 96 8.20 -8.61 -8.57
N SER A 97 7.04 -8.51 -7.90
CA SER A 97 6.11 -9.65 -7.76
C SER A 97 5.64 -10.17 -9.12
N VAL A 98 5.30 -9.25 -10.04
CA VAL A 98 4.90 -9.61 -11.41
C VAL A 98 6.03 -10.29 -12.18
N GLU A 99 7.25 -9.77 -12.10
CA GLU A 99 8.42 -10.33 -12.80
C GLU A 99 8.81 -11.70 -12.27
N MET A 100 8.79 -11.87 -10.95
CA MET A 100 9.08 -13.15 -10.30
C MET A 100 7.95 -14.18 -10.46
N GLN A 101 6.73 -13.75 -10.82
CA GLN A 101 5.52 -14.57 -10.80
C GLN A 101 5.28 -15.26 -9.43
N GLU A 102 5.66 -14.58 -8.34
CA GLU A 102 5.54 -15.07 -6.98
C GLU A 102 4.73 -14.11 -6.12
N GLU A 103 3.93 -14.66 -5.21
CA GLU A 103 3.37 -13.83 -4.14
C GLU A 103 4.49 -13.41 -3.18
N ILE A 104 4.45 -12.16 -2.77
CA ILE A 104 5.43 -11.58 -1.86
C ILE A 104 4.76 -10.89 -0.68
N MET A 105 5.47 -10.85 0.44
CA MET A 105 5.12 -10.02 1.57
C MET A 105 5.86 -8.68 1.48
N ILE A 106 5.15 -7.60 1.65
CA ILE A 106 5.70 -6.24 1.66
C ILE A 106 5.52 -5.65 3.04
N LEU A 107 6.60 -5.14 3.60
CA LEU A 107 6.67 -4.59 4.95
C LEU A 107 7.28 -3.19 4.92
N GLU A 108 6.71 -2.25 5.67
CA GLU A 108 7.40 -1.01 6.01
C GLU A 108 8.33 -1.27 7.20
N HIS A 109 9.39 -0.50 7.33
CA HIS A 109 10.45 -0.75 8.32
C HIS A 109 9.98 -0.73 9.77
N ASP A 110 8.85 -0.09 10.06
CA ASP A 110 8.26 0.02 11.40
C ASP A 110 7.18 -1.05 11.71
N ALA A 111 6.95 -1.98 10.79
CA ALA A 111 6.05 -3.10 11.04
C ALA A 111 6.61 -4.04 12.11
N ILE A 112 5.76 -4.49 13.03
CA ILE A 112 6.13 -5.43 14.09
C ILE A 112 5.12 -6.58 14.14
N PHE A 113 5.62 -7.81 13.99
CA PHE A 113 4.80 -9.01 14.14
C PHE A 113 4.61 -9.35 15.61
N ILE A 114 3.38 -9.31 16.09
CA ILE A 114 3.02 -9.64 17.49
C ILE A 114 2.86 -11.14 17.72
N ARG A 115 2.92 -11.93 16.66
CA ARG A 115 2.83 -13.41 16.67
C ARG A 115 3.71 -13.97 15.59
N LYS A 116 4.21 -15.21 15.79
CA LYS A 116 4.94 -15.94 14.76
C LYS A 116 4.10 -16.02 13.48
N PHE A 117 4.63 -15.51 12.38
CA PHE A 117 4.00 -15.69 11.08
C PHE A 117 4.12 -17.15 10.65
N LYS A 118 3.01 -17.69 10.18
CA LYS A 118 2.95 -19.01 9.53
C LYS A 118 2.28 -18.82 8.17
N PRO A 119 2.88 -19.33 7.07
CA PRO A 119 2.22 -19.32 5.78
C PRO A 119 0.84 -19.96 5.87
N PHE A 120 -0.10 -19.38 5.16
CA PHE A 120 -1.49 -19.85 5.13
C PHE A 120 -2.04 -19.75 3.70
N SER A 121 -3.01 -20.60 3.40
CA SER A 121 -3.74 -20.53 2.13
C SER A 121 -4.81 -19.45 2.22
N TRP A 122 -4.94 -18.64 1.16
CA TRP A 122 -5.94 -17.57 1.08
C TRP A 122 -6.35 -17.29 -0.36
N GLU A 123 -7.56 -16.79 -0.51
CA GLU A 123 -8.11 -16.32 -1.76
C GLU A 123 -8.01 -14.79 -1.84
N GLY A 124 -8.15 -14.25 -3.07
CA GLY A 124 -8.02 -12.82 -3.28
C GLY A 124 -6.64 -12.39 -3.80
N GLY A 125 -6.42 -11.10 -3.90
CA GLY A 125 -5.23 -10.52 -4.53
C GLY A 125 -4.28 -9.81 -3.60
N VAL A 126 -4.81 -9.19 -2.52
CA VAL A 126 -4.04 -8.54 -1.45
C VAL A 126 -4.59 -9.00 -0.11
N CYS A 127 -3.69 -9.41 0.78
CA CYS A 127 -4.02 -9.76 2.16
C CYS A 127 -3.31 -8.82 3.11
N GLY A 128 -4.03 -7.91 3.78
CA GLY A 128 -3.49 -7.04 4.82
C GLY A 128 -3.17 -7.83 6.08
N LEU A 129 -2.02 -7.55 6.66
CA LEU A 129 -1.56 -8.16 7.91
C LEU A 129 -1.60 -7.18 9.08
N ASN A 130 -1.97 -5.94 8.81
CA ASN A 130 -2.02 -4.87 9.82
C ASN A 130 -3.15 -5.06 10.81
N ASP A 131 -2.90 -4.61 12.04
CA ASP A 131 -3.97 -4.35 12.99
C ASP A 131 -4.78 -3.11 12.52
N PRO A 132 -6.07 -3.26 12.21
CA PRO A 132 -6.87 -2.15 11.70
C PRO A 132 -7.07 -1.03 12.73
N ARG A 133 -6.78 -1.26 14.02
CA ARG A 133 -6.91 -0.24 15.08
C ARG A 133 -5.95 0.94 14.92
N GLY A 134 -4.82 0.74 14.21
CA GLY A 134 -3.83 1.79 13.96
C GLY A 134 -4.22 2.77 12.85
N ALA A 135 -5.25 2.48 12.08
CA ALA A 135 -5.60 3.25 10.89
C ALA A 135 -6.89 4.04 11.08
N THR A 136 -6.79 5.36 11.16
CA THR A 136 -7.83 6.36 10.89
C THR A 136 -9.15 6.35 11.69
N HIS A 137 -10.07 7.25 11.32
CA HIS A 137 -11.32 7.58 12.04
C HIS A 137 -12.29 6.42 12.27
N SER A 138 -12.26 5.37 11.45
CA SER A 138 -13.17 4.24 11.54
C SER A 138 -12.47 2.94 12.01
N ALA A 139 -11.26 3.04 12.54
CA ALA A 139 -10.43 1.90 12.92
C ALA A 139 -11.12 0.96 13.92
N GLN A 140 -11.85 1.49 14.88
CA GLN A 140 -12.57 0.68 15.86
C GLN A 140 -13.74 -0.11 15.25
N LEU A 141 -14.45 0.45 14.27
CA LEU A 141 -15.52 -0.24 13.55
C LEU A 141 -14.96 -1.44 12.76
N PHE A 142 -13.83 -1.23 12.06
CA PHE A 142 -13.16 -2.31 11.32
C PHE A 142 -12.63 -3.38 12.25
N HIS A 143 -11.97 -3.01 13.33
CA HIS A 143 -11.50 -3.96 14.32
C HIS A 143 -12.68 -4.77 14.90
N LYS A 144 -13.78 -4.12 15.27
CA LYS A 144 -14.99 -4.80 15.75
C LYS A 144 -15.58 -5.76 14.72
N SER A 145 -15.51 -5.42 13.44
CA SER A 145 -15.99 -6.28 12.36
C SER A 145 -15.09 -7.51 12.16
N VAL A 146 -13.76 -7.30 12.04
CA VAL A 146 -12.82 -8.40 11.76
C VAL A 146 -12.54 -9.27 12.99
N SER A 147 -12.64 -8.74 14.22
CA SER A 147 -12.38 -9.49 15.45
C SER A 147 -13.45 -10.53 15.79
N LYS A 148 -14.60 -10.50 15.10
CA LYS A 148 -15.69 -11.49 15.30
C LYS A 148 -15.35 -12.88 14.78
N LYS A 149 -14.38 -12.99 13.88
CA LYS A 149 -13.99 -14.24 13.25
C LYS A 149 -12.48 -14.41 13.29
N ASN A 150 -12.02 -15.65 13.40
CA ASN A 150 -10.61 -15.99 13.29
C ASN A 150 -10.26 -16.32 11.83
N GLY A 151 -8.99 -16.12 11.47
CA GLY A 151 -8.47 -16.46 10.14
C GLY A 151 -8.60 -15.33 9.12
N VAL A 152 -8.38 -15.67 7.87
CA VAL A 152 -8.47 -14.73 6.75
C VAL A 152 -9.93 -14.41 6.48
N GLN A 153 -10.21 -13.13 6.26
CA GLN A 153 -11.55 -12.62 6.01
C GLN A 153 -11.50 -11.61 4.87
N ASP A 154 -12.61 -11.44 4.18
CA ASP A 154 -12.78 -10.34 3.25
C ASP A 154 -12.67 -8.99 3.98
N ALA A 155 -12.15 -7.99 3.29
CA ALA A 155 -12.14 -6.64 3.82
C ALA A 155 -13.57 -6.19 4.15
N PRO A 156 -13.83 -5.67 5.36
CA PRO A 156 -15.18 -5.34 5.78
C PRO A 156 -15.76 -4.23 4.89
N TRP A 157 -16.99 -4.46 4.47
CA TRP A 157 -17.77 -3.47 3.76
C TRP A 157 -18.74 -2.79 4.73
N VAL A 158 -18.47 -1.56 5.11
CA VAL A 158 -19.31 -0.79 6.03
C VAL A 158 -20.32 0.00 5.21
N LYS A 159 -21.40 -0.65 4.79
CA LYS A 159 -22.46 -0.05 3.96
C LYS A 159 -23.42 0.84 4.73
N GLU A 160 -23.78 0.42 5.94
CA GLU A 160 -24.96 0.95 6.62
C GLU A 160 -24.70 2.28 7.34
N GLU A 161 -23.49 2.49 7.86
CA GLU A 161 -23.17 3.69 8.64
C GLU A 161 -22.41 4.76 7.84
N LEU A 162 -21.64 4.38 6.83
CA LEU A 162 -20.76 5.30 6.12
C LEU A 162 -20.96 5.30 4.59
N ALA A 163 -21.80 4.44 4.06
CA ALA A 163 -22.03 4.24 2.61
C ALA A 163 -20.73 4.10 1.79
N MET A 164 -19.65 3.54 2.39
CA MET A 164 -18.32 3.49 1.79
C MET A 164 -17.74 2.09 1.82
N PRO A 165 -17.22 1.59 0.67
CA PRO A 165 -16.33 0.44 0.69
C PRO A 165 -15.07 0.81 1.46
N GLN A 166 -14.64 -0.08 2.33
CA GLN A 166 -13.39 0.13 3.06
C GLN A 166 -12.31 -0.77 2.49
N GLY A 167 -11.23 -0.13 2.08
CA GLY A 167 -10.02 -0.84 1.72
C GLY A 167 -9.29 -1.39 2.95
N LEU A 168 -8.13 -1.95 2.70
CA LEU A 168 -7.20 -2.38 3.74
C LEU A 168 -6.75 -1.15 4.54
N ALA A 169 -6.87 -1.23 5.86
CA ALA A 169 -6.39 -0.17 6.73
C ALA A 169 -4.88 -0.33 6.95
N GLY A 170 -4.12 0.67 6.52
CA GLY A 170 -2.66 0.69 6.63
C GLY A 170 -1.96 -0.19 5.58
N ASN A 171 -0.76 0.22 5.20
CA ASN A 171 0.06 -0.46 4.20
C ASN A 171 1.35 -1.02 4.80
N SER A 172 1.51 -0.99 6.13
CA SER A 172 2.77 -1.35 6.78
C SER A 172 3.12 -2.84 6.64
N ALA A 173 2.11 -3.70 6.44
CA ALA A 173 2.34 -5.13 6.21
C ALA A 173 1.21 -5.75 5.38
N TYR A 174 1.52 -6.36 4.26
CA TYR A 174 0.56 -7.08 3.43
C TYR A 174 1.23 -8.10 2.51
N ILE A 175 0.45 -9.07 2.04
CA ILE A 175 0.86 -10.03 1.00
C ILE A 175 0.13 -9.67 -0.29
N ILE A 176 0.84 -9.75 -1.41
CA ILE A 176 0.26 -9.46 -2.74
C ILE A 176 0.58 -10.56 -3.73
N LYS A 177 -0.40 -10.95 -4.53
CA LYS A 177 -0.25 -11.90 -5.64
C LYS A 177 0.08 -11.18 -6.95
N PRO A 178 0.88 -11.80 -7.86
CA PRO A 178 1.31 -11.17 -9.11
C PRO A 178 0.18 -10.63 -9.97
N ALA A 179 -0.90 -11.39 -10.10
CA ALA A 179 -2.05 -10.97 -10.90
C ALA A 179 -2.72 -9.69 -10.37
N PHE A 180 -2.71 -9.49 -9.05
CA PHE A 180 -3.28 -8.29 -8.44
C PHE A 180 -2.28 -7.12 -8.47
N ALA A 181 -0.99 -7.39 -8.25
CA ALA A 181 0.09 -6.42 -8.43
C ALA A 181 0.04 -5.81 -9.85
N LYS A 182 -0.15 -6.65 -10.87
CA LYS A 182 -0.35 -6.20 -12.26
C LYS A 182 -1.57 -5.28 -12.41
N LYS A 183 -2.70 -5.63 -11.77
CA LYS A 183 -3.91 -4.77 -11.80
C LYS A 183 -3.67 -3.42 -11.12
N LEU A 184 -2.95 -3.39 -10.00
CA LEU A 184 -2.62 -2.13 -9.32
C LEU A 184 -1.71 -1.26 -10.19
N LEU A 185 -0.67 -1.83 -10.78
CA LEU A 185 0.21 -1.13 -11.71
C LEU A 185 -0.54 -0.58 -12.93
N GLN A 186 -1.47 -1.35 -13.49
CA GLN A 186 -2.33 -0.90 -14.58
C GLN A 186 -3.24 0.25 -14.15
N LYS A 187 -3.84 0.17 -12.94
CA LYS A 187 -4.68 1.26 -12.41
C LYS A 187 -3.87 2.53 -12.14
N LEU A 188 -2.67 2.42 -11.61
CA LEU A 188 -1.76 3.56 -11.49
C LEU A 188 -1.51 4.22 -12.85
N ARG A 189 -1.38 3.46 -13.92
CA ARG A 189 -1.21 3.98 -15.29
C ARG A 189 -2.51 4.53 -15.90
N LEU A 190 -3.65 3.87 -15.69
CA LEU A 190 -4.96 4.27 -16.25
C LEU A 190 -5.55 5.52 -15.59
N PHE A 191 -5.28 5.76 -14.32
CA PHE A 191 -5.62 7.03 -13.68
C PHE A 191 -5.01 8.23 -14.42
N GLN A 192 -3.99 8.01 -15.22
CA GLN A 192 -3.31 9.02 -16.02
C GLN A 192 -3.98 9.33 -17.34
N LEU A 193 -4.49 8.34 -18.06
CA LEU A 193 -5.08 8.55 -19.38
C LEU A 193 -6.35 9.39 -19.32
N ARG A 194 -7.18 9.27 -18.30
CA ARG A 194 -8.42 10.04 -18.14
C ARG A 194 -8.21 11.52 -17.82
N ILE A 195 -7.13 11.89 -17.16
CA ILE A 195 -6.87 13.31 -16.81
C ILE A 195 -6.21 14.07 -17.96
N TYR A 196 -5.50 13.40 -18.85
CA TYR A 196 -5.04 14.04 -20.08
C TYR A 196 -6.19 14.52 -20.96
N GLN A 197 -7.31 13.80 -20.98
CA GLN A 197 -8.51 14.24 -21.72
C GLN A 197 -9.20 15.45 -21.07
N THR A 198 -9.41 15.43 -19.75
CA THR A 198 -10.08 16.52 -19.04
C THR A 198 -9.25 17.81 -18.92
N SER A 199 -7.92 17.71 -18.80
CA SER A 199 -7.07 18.91 -18.72
C SER A 199 -6.82 19.57 -20.08
N GLN A 200 -6.89 18.82 -21.18
CA GLN A 200 -6.84 19.40 -22.53
C GLN A 200 -8.16 20.12 -22.89
N GLU A 201 -9.30 19.60 -22.47
CA GLU A 201 -10.59 20.25 -22.70
C GLU A 201 -10.75 21.56 -21.90
N GLN A 202 -10.09 21.71 -20.76
CA GLN A 202 -10.10 22.97 -19.97
C GLN A 202 -9.07 24.01 -20.44
N LEU A 203 -8.09 23.64 -21.27
CA LEU A 203 -7.10 24.57 -21.81
C LEU A 203 -7.52 25.16 -23.17
N PHE A 204 -8.62 24.68 -23.76
CA PHE A 204 -9.17 25.16 -25.04
C PHE A 204 -10.58 25.75 -24.91
N GLN A 205 -11.08 26.05 -23.70
CA GLN A 205 -12.23 26.90 -23.40
C GLN A 205 -11.76 28.17 -22.67
#